data_8c1deeb6e48e6060aaa6da1148dc9954
#
_entry.id   8c1deeb6e48e6060aaa6da1148dc9954
#
_cell.length_a   1.000
_cell.length_b   1.000
_cell.length_c   1.000
_cell.angle_alpha   90.00
_cell.angle_beta   90.00
_cell.angle_gamma   90.00
#
_symmetry.space_group_name_H-M   'P 1'
#
loop_
_entity.id
_entity.type
_entity.pdbx_description
1 polymer ?
#
loop_
_entity_poly.entity_id
_entity_poly.type
_entity_poly.pdbx_seq_one_letter_code
_entity_poly.pdbx_strand_id
1 'polypeptide(L)'
;MKFLYMLFAAIPALAVNITTFTVIGCGGTTHIFPCDGLCHASSNMRAFKVDAGAEHCVTVYSGNACQSGTLQFPTPNSEGECEPIEASQATLSFLCSVDNTCAT
;
A
#
# COMPACT_ATOMS: atom_id res chain seq x y z
N MET A 1 28.12 26.68 17.87
CA MET A 1 27.95 26.19 17.57
C MET A 1 27.31 25.71 17.15
N LYS A 2 26.77 25.44 16.74
CA LYS A 2 26.22 24.89 16.42
C LYS A 2 25.94 23.87 16.09
N PHE A 3 25.63 23.28 15.99
CA PHE A 3 25.41 22.26 15.71
C PHE A 3 24.57 21.67 16.04
N LEU A 4 24.14 21.63 16.48
CA LEU A 4 23.32 21.18 16.97
C LEU A 4 22.35 20.91 16.27
N TYR A 5 21.98 21.10 15.46
CA TYR A 5 21.13 20.91 14.75
C TYR A 5 20.99 19.75 14.28
N MET A 6 21.46 19.32 14.19
CA MET A 6 21.44 18.24 13.73
C MET A 6 20.73 17.42 14.26
N LEU A 7 20.38 17.55 14.90
CA LEU A 7 19.88 16.75 15.41
C LEU A 7 18.65 16.57 15.13
N PHE A 8 18.03 16.98 14.92
CA PHE A 8 16.92 16.77 14.71
C PHE A 8 16.49 16.48 13.69
N ALA A 9 16.61 16.95 13.20
CA ALA A 9 16.30 16.48 11.95
C ALA A 9 16.34 15.03 11.87
N ALA A 10 16.93 14.47 12.77
CA ALA A 10 17.12 13.06 12.72
C ALA A 10 15.88 12.25 13.03
N ILE A 11 14.73 12.85 13.15
CA ILE A 11 13.52 12.08 13.37
C ILE A 11 13.14 11.40 12.06
N PRO A 12 13.25 10.08 11.97
CA PRO A 12 12.86 9.41 10.74
C PRO A 12 11.35 9.45 10.57
N ALA A 13 10.90 9.51 9.34
CA ALA A 13 9.50 9.32 9.06
C ALA A 13 9.13 7.91 9.44
N LEU A 14 7.95 7.74 10.01
CA LEU A 14 7.48 6.41 10.32
C LEU A 14 7.29 5.62 9.03
N ALA A 15 7.82 4.40 9.00
CA ALA A 15 7.63 3.54 7.87
C ALA A 15 6.20 3.04 7.85
N VAL A 16 5.55 3.18 6.71
CA VAL A 16 4.21 2.65 6.51
C VAL A 16 4.34 1.43 5.63
N ASN A 17 3.76 0.34 6.07
CA ASN A 17 3.83 -0.92 5.33
C ASN A 17 2.45 -1.35 4.89
N ILE A 18 2.41 -2.05 3.76
CA ILE A 18 1.22 -2.71 3.28
C ILE A 18 1.49 -4.20 3.27
N THR A 19 0.56 -4.96 3.84
CA THR A 19 0.62 -6.43 3.86
C THR A 19 -0.40 -6.95 2.86
N THR A 20 0.05 -7.78 1.93
CA THR A 20 -0.84 -8.35 0.91
C THR A 20 -1.15 -9.80 1.24
N PHE A 21 -2.31 -10.25 0.78
CA PHE A 21 -2.82 -11.58 1.07
C PHE A 21 -3.34 -12.22 -0.22
N THR A 22 -3.21 -13.52 -0.31
CA THR A 22 -3.70 -14.24 -1.49
C THR A 22 -5.13 -14.74 -1.33
N VAL A 23 -5.72 -14.60 -0.14
CA VAL A 23 -7.12 -14.98 0.11
C VAL A 23 -7.90 -13.74 0.50
N ILE A 24 -9.12 -13.63 0.01
CA ILE A 24 -9.90 -12.40 0.08
C ILE A 24 -10.22 -11.95 1.51
N GLY A 25 -10.19 -12.84 2.47
CA GLY A 25 -10.42 -12.49 3.88
C GLY A 25 -9.13 -12.19 4.64
N CYS A 26 -8.08 -11.78 3.96
CA CYS A 26 -6.77 -11.51 4.55
C CYS A 26 -6.17 -12.77 5.17
N GLY A 27 -6.17 -13.82 4.36
CA GLY A 27 -5.53 -15.07 4.74
C GLY A 27 -4.63 -15.53 3.61
N GLY A 28 -4.16 -16.75 3.72
CA GLY A 28 -3.28 -17.33 2.73
C GLY A 28 -1.85 -16.83 2.89
N THR A 29 -1.13 -16.80 1.78
CA THR A 29 0.26 -16.34 1.77
C THR A 29 0.30 -14.83 1.93
N THR A 30 1.18 -14.34 2.79
CA THR A 30 1.32 -12.93 3.06
C THR A 30 2.68 -12.42 2.61
N HIS A 31 2.69 -11.18 2.15
CA HIS A 31 3.92 -10.46 1.82
C HIS A 31 3.81 -9.06 2.37
N ILE A 32 4.92 -8.50 2.83
CA ILE A 32 4.96 -7.14 3.36
C ILE A 32 5.81 -6.29 2.45
N PHE A 33 5.27 -5.14 2.05
CA PHE A 33 5.96 -4.19 1.19
C PHE A 33 5.96 -2.82 1.84
N PRO A 34 6.95 -1.98 1.55
CA PRO A 34 6.88 -0.60 1.98
C PRO A 34 5.84 0.16 1.16
N CYS A 35 5.12 1.07 1.80
CA CYS A 35 4.22 1.99 1.11
C CYS A 35 5.06 3.18 0.69
N ASP A 36 5.71 3.07 -0.47
CA ASP A 36 6.75 4.00 -0.87
C ASP A 36 6.45 4.74 -2.17
N GLY A 37 5.22 4.61 -2.68
CA GLY A 37 4.84 5.29 -3.91
C GLY A 37 5.39 4.65 -5.16
N LEU A 38 6.01 3.48 -5.05
CA LEU A 38 6.56 2.78 -6.19
C LEU A 38 5.68 1.61 -6.56
N CYS A 39 5.77 1.19 -7.82
CA CYS A 39 5.03 0.04 -8.28
C CYS A 39 5.66 -1.25 -7.76
N HIS A 40 4.86 -2.11 -7.14
CA HIS A 40 5.30 -3.41 -6.67
C HIS A 40 4.51 -4.50 -7.36
N ALA A 41 5.23 -5.49 -7.88
CA ALA A 41 4.59 -6.66 -8.45
C ALA A 41 4.11 -7.56 -7.31
N SER A 42 3.01 -8.24 -7.54
CA SER A 42 2.44 -9.09 -6.53
C SER A 42 1.87 -10.34 -7.21
N SER A 43 1.77 -11.44 -6.45
CA SER A 43 1.27 -12.69 -6.98
C SER A 43 -0.19 -12.84 -6.61
N ASN A 44 -1.08 -12.39 -7.48
CA ASN A 44 -2.52 -12.60 -7.29
C ASN A 44 -2.99 -12.14 -5.92
N MET A 45 -2.77 -10.88 -5.65
CA MET A 45 -3.19 -10.25 -4.40
C MET A 45 -4.71 -10.17 -4.36
N ARG A 46 -5.31 -10.68 -3.30
CA ARG A 46 -6.78 -10.69 -3.16
C ARG A 46 -7.26 -9.83 -2.01
N ALA A 47 -6.35 -9.36 -1.17
CA ALA A 47 -6.69 -8.47 -0.07
C ALA A 47 -5.41 -7.82 0.43
N PHE A 48 -5.57 -6.77 1.22
CA PHE A 48 -4.41 -6.11 1.81
C PHE A 48 -4.82 -5.41 3.09
N LYS A 49 -3.80 -5.06 3.89
CA LYS A 49 -3.92 -4.18 5.05
C LYS A 49 -2.82 -3.15 4.99
N VAL A 50 -3.13 -1.91 5.36
CA VAL A 50 -2.12 -0.88 5.54
C VAL A 50 -2.09 -0.53 7.01
N ASP A 51 -0.92 -0.15 7.52
CA ASP A 51 -0.77 0.17 8.93
C ASP A 51 -1.85 1.14 9.38
N ALA A 52 -2.42 0.87 10.56
CA ALA A 52 -3.54 1.64 11.07
C ALA A 52 -3.14 3.09 11.32
N GLY A 53 -4.04 4.01 11.01
CA GLY A 53 -3.81 5.43 11.28
C GLY A 53 -2.94 6.13 10.26
N ALA A 54 -2.46 5.43 9.25
CA ALA A 54 -1.59 6.02 8.25
C ALA A 54 -2.41 6.49 7.06
N GLU A 55 -2.19 7.74 6.65
CA GLU A 55 -2.81 8.22 5.41
C GLU A 55 -2.17 7.51 4.23
N HIS A 56 -3.01 7.08 3.30
CA HIS A 56 -2.51 6.33 2.16
C HIS A 56 -3.58 6.23 1.07
N CYS A 57 -3.15 5.85 -0.11
CA CYS A 57 -4.05 5.36 -1.14
C CYS A 57 -3.39 4.18 -1.82
N VAL A 58 -4.10 3.06 -1.87
CA VAL A 58 -3.63 1.87 -2.56
C VAL A 58 -4.35 1.79 -3.89
N THR A 59 -3.58 1.72 -4.97
CA THR A 59 -4.12 1.51 -6.31
C THR A 59 -3.67 0.13 -6.77
N VAL A 60 -4.60 -0.71 -7.17
CA VAL A 60 -4.29 -2.06 -7.62
C VAL A 60 -4.52 -2.17 -9.11
N TYR A 61 -3.75 -3.02 -9.76
CA TYR A 61 -3.74 -3.14 -11.21
C TYR A 61 -3.80 -4.60 -11.62
N SER A 62 -4.46 -4.87 -12.74
CA SER A 62 -4.46 -6.22 -13.29
C SER A 62 -3.19 -6.52 -14.07
N GLY A 63 -2.48 -5.50 -14.54
CA GLY A 63 -1.18 -5.69 -15.18
C GLY A 63 -0.09 -5.83 -14.15
N ASN A 64 1.06 -6.35 -14.57
CA ASN A 64 2.15 -6.62 -13.64
C ASN A 64 3.14 -5.47 -13.50
N ALA A 65 2.85 -4.32 -14.09
CA ALA A 65 3.71 -3.14 -14.01
C ALA A 65 2.86 -1.89 -13.75
N CYS A 66 1.86 -2.02 -12.89
CA CYS A 66 0.95 -0.93 -12.50
C CYS A 66 0.31 -0.30 -13.72
N GLN A 67 -0.31 -1.12 -14.53
CA GLN A 67 -1.02 -0.70 -15.72
C GLN A 67 -2.29 -1.49 -15.88
N SER A 68 -3.32 -0.84 -16.35
CA SER A 68 -4.64 -1.38 -16.66
C SER A 68 -5.39 -1.96 -15.47
N GLY A 69 -6.71 -1.92 -15.55
CA GLY A 69 -7.59 -2.55 -14.58
C GLY A 69 -7.47 -1.99 -13.17
N THR A 70 -7.56 -0.68 -13.01
CA THR A 70 -7.30 -0.05 -11.72
C THR A 70 -8.51 -0.05 -10.80
N LEU A 71 -8.24 -0.26 -9.50
CA LEU A 71 -9.16 0.05 -8.41
C LEU A 71 -8.40 0.84 -7.38
N GLN A 72 -9.05 1.79 -6.74
CA GLN A 72 -8.38 2.66 -5.77
C GLN A 72 -9.06 2.57 -4.42
N PHE A 73 -8.23 2.53 -3.38
CA PHE A 73 -8.68 2.39 -2.00
C PHE A 73 -8.04 3.49 -1.16
N PRO A 74 -8.64 4.69 -1.13
CA PRO A 74 -8.09 5.78 -0.32
C PRO A 74 -8.44 5.61 1.15
N THR A 75 -7.66 6.23 2.04
CA THR A 75 -8.06 6.44 3.41
C THR A 75 -9.27 7.37 3.39
N PRO A 76 -10.31 7.13 4.18
CA PRO A 76 -10.38 6.18 5.30
C PRO A 76 -10.92 4.81 4.93
N ASN A 77 -11.16 4.55 3.66
CA ASN A 77 -11.84 3.31 3.26
C ASN A 77 -11.02 2.07 3.61
N SER A 78 -9.70 2.18 3.65
CA SER A 78 -8.85 1.02 3.88
C SER A 78 -7.98 1.15 5.13
N GLU A 79 -8.29 2.07 6.01
CA GLU A 79 -7.42 2.37 7.14
C GLU A 79 -7.39 1.22 8.16
N GLY A 80 -6.25 0.54 8.23
CA GLY A 80 -5.99 -0.44 9.26
C GLY A 80 -6.83 -1.70 9.22
N GLU A 81 -7.65 -1.88 8.19
CA GLU A 81 -8.56 -3.01 8.12
C GLU A 81 -8.25 -3.88 6.93
N CYS A 82 -8.73 -5.11 6.98
CA CYS A 82 -8.62 -6.00 5.84
C CYS A 82 -9.49 -5.45 4.71
N GLU A 83 -8.85 -5.11 3.60
CA GLU A 83 -9.55 -4.58 2.45
C GLU A 83 -9.57 -5.64 1.36
N PRO A 84 -10.73 -6.24 1.09
CA PRO A 84 -10.81 -7.25 0.01
C PRO A 84 -10.78 -6.57 -1.35
N ILE A 85 -10.13 -7.23 -2.29
CA ILE A 85 -10.08 -6.74 -3.68
C ILE A 85 -11.03 -7.60 -4.49
N GLU A 86 -12.22 -7.04 -4.78
CA GLU A 86 -13.23 -7.76 -5.50
C GLU A 86 -13.20 -7.36 -6.96
N ALA A 87 -12.11 -7.71 -7.61
CA ALA A 87 -11.91 -7.41 -9.02
C ALA A 87 -12.21 -8.63 -9.85
N SER A 88 -12.68 -8.42 -11.08
CA SER A 88 -12.95 -9.51 -11.99
C SER A 88 -11.68 -10.15 -12.54
N GLN A 89 -10.55 -9.45 -12.42
CA GLN A 89 -9.26 -9.94 -12.88
C GLN A 89 -8.29 -10.02 -11.73
N ALA A 90 -7.29 -10.89 -11.88
CA ALA A 90 -6.26 -11.02 -10.86
C ALA A 90 -5.50 -9.71 -10.70
N THR A 91 -5.12 -9.39 -9.47
CA THR A 91 -4.30 -8.22 -9.18
C THR A 91 -2.85 -8.65 -9.20
N LEU A 92 -2.09 -8.12 -10.14
CA LEU A 92 -0.69 -8.51 -10.32
C LEU A 92 0.30 -7.43 -9.91
N SER A 93 -0.16 -6.22 -9.61
CA SER A 93 0.72 -5.16 -9.11
C SER A 93 -0.10 -4.13 -8.38
N PHE A 94 0.58 -3.31 -7.58
CA PHE A 94 -0.09 -2.26 -6.82
C PHE A 94 0.88 -1.13 -6.56
N LEU A 95 0.31 0.00 -6.16
CA LEU A 95 1.08 1.18 -5.77
C LEU A 95 0.43 1.74 -4.51
N CYS A 96 1.21 1.89 -3.46
CA CYS A 96 0.74 2.44 -2.20
C CYS A 96 1.37 3.81 -1.99
N SER A 97 0.55 4.86 -2.01
CA SER A 97 1.01 6.23 -1.75
C SER A 97 0.89 6.53 -0.27
N VAL A 98 1.84 7.29 0.27
CA VAL A 98 1.87 7.58 1.71
C VAL A 98 1.05 8.81 2.08
N ASP A 99 0.21 9.28 1.19
CA ASP A 99 -0.74 10.33 1.49
C ASP A 99 -2.08 9.91 0.90
N ASN A 100 -3.08 10.76 1.03
CA ASN A 100 -4.42 10.41 0.57
C ASN A 100 -4.63 10.67 -0.92
N THR A 101 -3.57 11.00 -1.64
CA THR A 101 -3.64 11.28 -3.06
C THR A 101 -3.41 10.01 -3.84
N CYS A 102 -4.40 9.58 -4.59
CA CYS A 102 -4.30 8.35 -5.35
C CYS A 102 -3.51 8.56 -6.64
N ALA A 103 -2.88 7.48 -7.10
CA ALA A 103 -2.18 7.50 -8.38
C ALA A 103 -3.17 7.73 -9.51
N THR A 104 -2.74 8.42 -10.56
CA THR A 104 -3.60 8.72 -11.70
C THR A 104 -3.22 7.93 -12.94
#